data_8a27c6730d1a04d0455897f1e3d41775
#
_entry.id   8a27c6730d1a04d0455897f1e3d41775
#
_cell.length_a   1.000
_cell.length_b   1.000
_cell.length_c   1.000
_cell.angle_alpha   90.00
_cell.angle_beta   90.00
_cell.angle_gamma   90.00
#
_symmetry.space_group_name_H-M   'P 1'
#
loop_
_entity.id
_entity.type
_entity.pdbx_description
1 polymer ?
#
loop_
_entity_poly.entity_id
_entity_poly.type
_entity_poly.pdbx_seq_one_letter_code
_entity_poly.pdbx_strand_id
1 'polypeptide(L)'
;KAALGAGRVLVFCGNGISFIRQFSLEAGRSGFLSFSFRTNVARRGVLVKLPEFGFLEKCKIVGKTLLVQVCLFITLLLLAWGSQALYAKLDRTEFPTPVQITDADKLDENAKGKALVDAITHQMRYELNSTFGWSINDILFNRFVLDNRAYRQYGVYHATKVLMDLYSMTIAKLGTNDRESEMLYKARLNSFAIDPRSFMFPSAESSYKKGLKLIEQYKESLDKGTGVYNCRTDDLYASFDLVIGENLLGYALGLLENSQELPFYTLDNRIYEVQGIVLVVRDFISALYELYPEISSKGNAGNMVAAIEYMNRIC
;
A
#
# COMPACT_ATOMS: atom_id res chain seq x y z
N LYS A 1 21.73 -39.89 -35.68
CA LYS A 1 21.79 -38.49 -35.18
C LYS A 1 20.49 -37.83 -35.54
N ALA A 2 19.61 -37.62 -34.58
CA ALA A 2 18.39 -36.85 -34.74
C ALA A 2 18.67 -35.42 -34.24
N ALA A 3 18.55 -34.42 -35.11
CA ALA A 3 18.64 -33.02 -34.75
C ALA A 3 17.31 -32.59 -34.10
N LEU A 4 17.33 -32.25 -32.85
CA LEU A 4 16.15 -31.87 -32.04
C LEU A 4 15.81 -30.37 -32.08
N GLY A 5 16.27 -29.65 -33.08
CA GLY A 5 15.89 -28.24 -33.31
C GLY A 5 17.09 -27.32 -33.58
N ALA A 6 17.03 -26.59 -34.68
CA ALA A 6 17.97 -25.53 -35.01
C ALA A 6 17.21 -24.21 -35.04
N GLY A 7 17.55 -23.29 -34.14
CA GLY A 7 17.01 -21.92 -34.10
C GLY A 7 18.07 -20.89 -34.55
N ARG A 8 17.68 -19.95 -35.39
CA ARG A 8 18.52 -18.79 -35.76
C ARG A 8 17.98 -17.54 -35.06
N VAL A 9 18.82 -16.85 -34.28
CA VAL A 9 18.49 -15.55 -33.71
C VAL A 9 19.40 -14.53 -34.38
N LEU A 10 18.80 -13.54 -35.04
CA LEU A 10 19.48 -12.37 -35.59
C LEU A 10 19.50 -11.29 -34.53
N VAL A 11 20.68 -10.89 -34.08
CA VAL A 11 20.85 -9.73 -33.18
C VAL A 11 21.48 -8.61 -34.00
N PHE A 12 20.72 -7.52 -34.20
CA PHE A 12 21.20 -6.30 -34.80
C PHE A 12 21.88 -5.41 -33.75
N CYS A 13 23.19 -5.17 -33.88
CA CYS A 13 23.86 -4.07 -33.18
C CYS A 13 24.05 -2.90 -34.15
N GLY A 14 23.61 -1.70 -33.74
CA GLY A 14 23.79 -0.49 -34.53
C GLY A 14 25.26 -0.19 -34.77
N ASN A 15 25.74 -0.46 -35.95
CA ASN A 15 26.97 -0.07 -36.64
C ASN A 15 27.36 -1.11 -37.71
N GLY A 16 26.39 -1.82 -38.31
CA GLY A 16 26.60 -2.67 -39.47
C GLY A 16 27.30 -4.03 -39.21
N ILE A 17 27.28 -4.50 -37.98
CA ILE A 17 27.77 -5.84 -37.59
C ILE A 17 26.56 -6.69 -37.24
N SER A 18 26.30 -7.74 -38.07
CA SER A 18 25.25 -8.72 -37.79
C SER A 18 25.85 -9.97 -37.16
N PHE A 19 25.38 -10.31 -35.96
CA PHE A 19 25.73 -11.57 -35.31
C PHE A 19 24.66 -12.60 -35.62
N ILE A 20 25.03 -13.68 -36.29
CA ILE A 20 24.15 -14.84 -36.48
C ILE A 20 24.51 -15.88 -35.44
N ARG A 21 23.66 -16.06 -34.42
CA ARG A 21 23.77 -17.19 -33.47
C ARG A 21 22.97 -18.36 -34.00
N GLN A 22 23.63 -19.45 -34.28
CA GLN A 22 23.00 -20.71 -34.66
C GLN A 22 23.11 -21.65 -33.45
N PHE A 23 21.95 -22.09 -32.93
CA PHE A 23 21.86 -23.09 -31.88
C PHE A 23 21.59 -24.45 -32.53
N SER A 24 22.36 -25.46 -32.22
CA SER A 24 22.03 -26.83 -32.52
C SER A 24 22.11 -27.69 -31.28
N LEU A 25 21.05 -28.43 -31.02
CA LEU A 25 20.97 -29.41 -29.94
C LEU A 25 21.13 -30.80 -30.59
N GLU A 26 22.21 -31.47 -30.29
CA GLU A 26 22.44 -32.84 -30.78
C GLU A 26 22.42 -33.82 -29.59
N ALA A 27 21.59 -34.86 -29.69
CA ALA A 27 21.60 -35.98 -28.75
C ALA A 27 22.64 -36.98 -29.17
N GLY A 28 23.67 -37.19 -28.35
CA GLY A 28 24.68 -38.24 -28.57
C GLY A 28 24.14 -39.61 -28.17
N ARG A 29 24.76 -40.70 -28.71
CA ARG A 29 24.42 -42.09 -28.40
C ARG A 29 24.56 -42.50 -26.93
N SER A 30 25.12 -41.61 -26.08
CA SER A 30 25.34 -41.81 -24.63
C SER A 30 24.30 -41.08 -23.76
N GLY A 31 23.21 -40.55 -24.33
CA GLY A 31 22.18 -39.82 -23.53
C GLY A 31 22.61 -38.44 -23.04
N PHE A 32 23.80 -37.96 -23.37
CA PHE A 32 24.24 -36.60 -23.03
C PHE A 32 23.84 -35.60 -24.10
N LEU A 33 23.16 -34.52 -23.68
CA LEU A 33 22.85 -33.35 -24.51
C LEU A 33 24.11 -32.50 -24.69
N SER A 34 24.59 -32.35 -25.91
CA SER A 34 25.70 -31.46 -26.25
C SER A 34 25.16 -30.15 -26.84
N PHE A 35 25.52 -29.03 -26.22
CA PHE A 35 25.27 -27.69 -26.76
C PHE A 35 26.48 -27.25 -27.62
N SER A 36 26.23 -26.99 -28.88
CA SER A 36 27.25 -26.38 -29.74
C SER A 36 26.83 -24.97 -30.12
N PHE A 37 27.68 -23.99 -29.77
CA PHE A 37 27.52 -22.59 -30.15
C PHE A 37 28.51 -22.27 -31.27
N ARG A 38 27.99 -21.91 -32.44
CA ARG A 38 28.81 -21.31 -33.52
C ARG A 38 28.42 -19.84 -33.67
N THR A 39 29.34 -18.97 -33.43
CA THR A 39 29.18 -17.51 -33.66
C THR A 39 29.97 -17.16 -34.92
N ASN A 40 29.29 -16.70 -35.97
CA ASN A 40 29.91 -16.16 -37.15
C ASN A 40 29.73 -14.65 -37.17
N VAL A 41 30.80 -13.89 -37.27
CA VAL A 41 30.79 -12.45 -37.44
C VAL A 41 31.04 -12.15 -38.90
N ALA A 42 30.06 -11.57 -39.58
CA ALA A 42 30.19 -11.10 -40.95
C ALA A 42 30.46 -9.61 -40.97
N ARG A 43 31.64 -9.19 -41.39
CA ARG A 43 31.97 -7.78 -41.68
C ARG A 43 32.32 -7.67 -43.15
N ARG A 44 31.55 -6.91 -43.91
CA ARG A 44 31.78 -6.63 -45.35
C ARG A 44 32.04 -7.86 -46.19
N GLY A 45 31.22 -8.90 -46.05
CA GLY A 45 31.32 -10.12 -46.90
C GLY A 45 32.42 -11.10 -46.54
N VAL A 46 33.21 -10.87 -45.51
CA VAL A 46 34.21 -11.82 -45.03
C VAL A 46 33.69 -12.58 -43.83
N LEU A 47 33.48 -13.87 -43.96
CA LEU A 47 33.10 -14.78 -42.85
C LEU A 47 34.38 -15.08 -42.05
N VAL A 48 34.53 -14.45 -40.88
CA VAL A 48 35.60 -14.79 -39.95
C VAL A 48 35.10 -15.94 -39.08
N LYS A 49 35.73 -17.11 -39.21
CA LYS A 49 35.50 -18.25 -38.32
C LYS A 49 36.12 -17.95 -36.96
N LEU A 50 35.29 -17.72 -35.95
CA LEU A 50 35.80 -17.59 -34.58
C LEU A 50 36.32 -18.94 -34.06
N PRO A 51 37.38 -18.95 -33.24
CA PRO A 51 37.93 -20.16 -32.68
C PRO A 51 36.90 -20.93 -31.86
N GLU A 52 36.91 -22.27 -32.03
CA GLU A 52 36.07 -23.16 -31.22
C GLU A 52 36.68 -23.26 -29.81
N PHE A 53 36.06 -22.60 -28.85
CA PHE A 53 36.47 -22.68 -27.44
C PHE A 53 36.16 -24.06 -26.85
N GLY A 54 37.10 -24.61 -26.09
CA GLY A 54 36.90 -25.85 -25.34
C GLY A 54 35.74 -25.71 -24.32
N PHE A 55 35.16 -26.81 -23.88
CA PHE A 55 34.03 -26.84 -22.95
C PHE A 55 34.31 -25.99 -21.69
N LEU A 56 35.51 -26.14 -21.10
CA LEU A 56 35.91 -25.39 -19.90
C LEU A 56 36.01 -23.87 -20.13
N GLU A 57 36.47 -23.44 -21.30
CA GLU A 57 36.52 -22.02 -21.64
C GLU A 57 35.12 -21.44 -21.86
N LYS A 58 34.22 -22.18 -22.47
CA LYS A 58 32.82 -21.81 -22.61
C LYS A 58 32.15 -21.63 -21.24
N CYS A 59 32.39 -22.57 -20.31
CA CYS A 59 31.91 -22.47 -18.94
C CYS A 59 32.47 -21.25 -18.21
N LYS A 60 33.75 -20.91 -18.37
CA LYS A 60 34.36 -19.71 -17.81
C LYS A 60 33.77 -18.42 -18.39
N ILE A 61 33.52 -18.38 -19.70
CA ILE A 61 32.92 -17.20 -20.35
C ILE A 61 31.46 -17.02 -19.86
N VAL A 62 30.68 -18.10 -19.83
CA VAL A 62 29.29 -18.06 -19.33
C VAL A 62 29.27 -17.65 -17.86
N GLY A 63 30.15 -18.21 -17.02
CA GLY A 63 30.25 -17.86 -15.60
C GLY A 63 30.62 -16.39 -15.38
N LYS A 64 31.61 -15.85 -16.13
CA LYS A 64 31.95 -14.42 -16.07
C LYS A 64 30.79 -13.53 -16.52
N THR A 65 30.11 -13.90 -17.61
CA THR A 65 28.96 -13.12 -18.11
C THR A 65 27.82 -13.13 -17.09
N LEU A 66 27.53 -14.26 -16.49
CA LEU A 66 26.50 -14.37 -15.43
C LEU A 66 26.89 -13.52 -14.21
N LEU A 67 28.15 -13.61 -13.78
CA LEU A 67 28.65 -12.81 -12.66
C LEU A 67 28.48 -11.31 -12.91
N VAL A 68 28.87 -10.84 -14.10
CA VAL A 68 28.71 -9.42 -14.48
C VAL A 68 27.24 -9.02 -14.48
N GLN A 69 26.34 -9.85 -14.98
CA GLN A 69 24.90 -9.57 -14.97
C GLN A 69 24.34 -9.50 -13.55
N VAL A 70 24.74 -10.43 -12.68
CA VAL A 70 24.37 -10.43 -11.26
C VAL A 70 24.90 -9.18 -10.55
N CYS A 71 26.16 -8.82 -10.76
CA CYS A 71 26.73 -7.59 -10.19
C CYS A 71 26.01 -6.33 -10.68
N LEU A 72 25.70 -6.24 -11.97
CA LEU A 72 24.95 -5.14 -12.55
C LEU A 72 23.54 -5.05 -11.93
N PHE A 73 22.86 -6.17 -11.79
CA PHE A 73 21.55 -6.24 -11.17
C PHE A 73 21.58 -5.78 -9.71
N ILE A 74 22.55 -6.28 -8.92
CA ILE A 74 22.75 -5.84 -7.53
C ILE A 74 23.06 -4.33 -7.47
N THR A 75 23.90 -3.83 -8.36
CA THR A 75 24.20 -2.38 -8.40
C THR A 75 22.97 -1.54 -8.69
N LEU A 76 22.12 -1.97 -9.64
CA LEU A 76 20.87 -1.28 -9.94
C LEU A 76 19.89 -1.34 -8.76
N LEU A 77 19.81 -2.46 -8.04
CA LEU A 77 19.03 -2.59 -6.82
C LEU A 77 19.53 -1.60 -5.72
N LEU A 78 20.84 -1.54 -5.50
CA LEU A 78 21.40 -0.64 -4.50
C LEU A 78 21.21 0.84 -4.87
N LEU A 79 21.28 1.19 -6.15
CA LEU A 79 20.98 2.55 -6.62
C LEU A 79 19.50 2.88 -6.43
N ALA A 80 18.60 1.95 -6.73
CA ALA A 80 17.17 2.13 -6.48
C ALA A 80 16.87 2.31 -4.98
N TRP A 81 17.45 1.49 -4.10
CA TRP A 81 17.34 1.65 -2.65
C TRP A 81 17.91 2.97 -2.15
N GLY A 82 19.12 3.34 -2.61
CA GLY A 82 19.75 4.60 -2.23
C GLY A 82 18.93 5.82 -2.65
N SER A 83 18.35 5.79 -3.84
CA SER A 83 17.47 6.87 -4.33
C SER A 83 16.17 6.97 -3.52
N GLN A 84 15.57 5.86 -3.14
CA GLN A 84 14.37 5.85 -2.28
C GLN A 84 14.67 6.35 -0.87
N ALA A 85 15.81 5.92 -0.28
CA ALA A 85 16.24 6.39 1.04
C ALA A 85 16.52 7.89 1.04
N LEU A 86 17.16 8.40 -0.02
CA LEU A 86 17.40 9.83 -0.19
C LEU A 86 16.09 10.60 -0.35
N TYR A 87 15.17 10.09 -1.16
CA TYR A 87 13.85 10.68 -1.34
C TYR A 87 13.07 10.71 -0.02
N ALA A 88 13.05 9.61 0.73
CA ALA A 88 12.37 9.54 2.02
C ALA A 88 12.92 10.57 3.04
N LYS A 89 14.24 10.85 3.01
CA LYS A 89 14.86 11.91 3.84
C LYS A 89 14.52 13.32 3.37
N LEU A 90 14.32 13.52 2.08
CA LEU A 90 14.00 14.82 1.48
C LEU A 90 12.51 15.10 1.43
N ASP A 91 11.69 14.04 1.47
CA ASP A 91 10.24 14.14 1.45
C ASP A 91 9.74 14.60 2.83
N ARG A 92 9.55 15.90 2.96
CA ARG A 92 8.79 16.48 4.06
C ARG A 92 7.32 16.29 3.75
N THR A 93 6.80 15.13 4.06
CA THR A 93 5.40 14.79 3.83
C THR A 93 4.54 15.70 4.71
N GLU A 94 3.92 16.69 4.11
CA GLU A 94 2.83 17.42 4.75
C GLU A 94 1.62 16.48 4.75
N PHE A 95 1.14 16.13 5.94
CA PHE A 95 -0.08 15.33 6.05
C PHE A 95 -1.27 16.14 5.61
N PRO A 96 -2.24 15.50 4.94
CA PRO A 96 -3.44 16.21 4.52
C PRO A 96 -4.17 16.77 5.75
N THR A 97 -4.63 18.00 5.63
CA THR A 97 -5.55 18.59 6.62
C THR A 97 -6.82 17.75 6.69
N PRO A 98 -7.53 17.75 7.83
CA PRO A 98 -8.83 17.10 7.93
C PRO A 98 -9.76 17.52 6.79
N VAL A 99 -10.69 16.65 6.43
CA VAL A 99 -11.72 16.97 5.44
C VAL A 99 -12.52 18.17 5.95
N GLN A 100 -12.47 19.28 5.21
CA GLN A 100 -13.27 20.45 5.56
C GLN A 100 -14.70 20.26 5.10
N ILE A 101 -15.65 20.39 6.02
CA ILE A 101 -17.06 20.25 5.75
C ILE A 101 -17.67 21.65 5.68
N THR A 102 -17.94 22.08 4.46
CA THR A 102 -18.58 23.40 4.23
C THR A 102 -20.08 23.30 4.47
N ASP A 103 -20.65 24.30 5.15
CA ASP A 103 -22.10 24.41 5.38
C ASP A 103 -22.72 23.16 6.06
N ALA A 104 -22.06 22.62 7.08
CA ALA A 104 -22.49 21.40 7.78
C ALA A 104 -23.97 21.46 8.25
N ASP A 105 -24.44 22.65 8.66
CA ASP A 105 -25.83 22.87 9.10
C ASP A 105 -26.88 22.71 7.98
N LYS A 106 -26.46 22.78 6.72
CA LYS A 106 -27.36 22.65 5.55
C LYS A 106 -27.35 21.25 4.95
N LEU A 107 -26.48 20.38 5.44
CA LEU A 107 -26.37 19.01 4.92
C LEU A 107 -27.56 18.16 5.40
N ASP A 108 -28.14 17.43 4.46
CA ASP A 108 -29.07 16.37 4.80
C ASP A 108 -28.35 15.16 5.43
N GLU A 109 -29.08 14.25 6.04
CA GLU A 109 -28.50 13.09 6.71
C GLU A 109 -27.62 12.25 5.76
N ASN A 110 -28.02 12.06 4.53
CA ASN A 110 -27.24 11.31 3.54
C ASN A 110 -25.91 12.00 3.22
N ALA A 111 -25.91 13.34 3.09
CA ALA A 111 -24.70 14.12 2.87
C ALA A 111 -23.77 14.07 4.09
N LYS A 112 -24.31 14.11 5.32
CA LYS A 112 -23.53 13.89 6.55
C LYS A 112 -22.89 12.50 6.55
N GLY A 113 -23.65 11.47 6.17
CA GLY A 113 -23.11 10.11 6.05
C GLY A 113 -21.96 10.00 5.07
N LYS A 114 -22.05 10.66 3.92
CA LYS A 114 -20.96 10.70 2.93
C LYS A 114 -19.74 11.42 3.48
N ALA A 115 -19.92 12.58 4.11
CA ALA A 115 -18.82 13.34 4.70
C ALA A 115 -18.10 12.53 5.81
N LEU A 116 -18.85 11.83 6.65
CA LEU A 116 -18.28 11.03 7.73
C LEU A 116 -17.47 9.83 7.22
N VAL A 117 -17.97 9.08 6.22
CA VAL A 117 -17.21 7.96 5.65
C VAL A 117 -16.00 8.42 4.85
N ASP A 118 -16.07 9.61 4.25
CA ASP A 118 -14.91 10.23 3.60
C ASP A 118 -13.84 10.60 4.62
N ALA A 119 -14.21 11.15 5.78
CA ALA A 119 -13.28 11.45 6.87
C ALA A 119 -12.58 10.16 7.39
N ILE A 120 -13.34 9.08 7.60
CA ILE A 120 -12.77 7.78 8.03
C ILE A 120 -11.75 7.24 7.02
N THR A 121 -12.01 7.39 5.73
CA THR A 121 -11.19 6.82 4.66
C THR A 121 -10.13 7.77 4.10
N HIS A 122 -10.11 9.01 4.55
CA HIS A 122 -9.26 10.07 4.01
C HIS A 122 -7.77 9.71 4.03
N GLN A 123 -7.24 9.32 5.19
CA GLN A 123 -5.84 8.96 5.33
C GLN A 123 -5.47 7.69 4.56
N MET A 124 -6.38 6.71 4.51
CA MET A 124 -6.18 5.50 3.72
C MET A 124 -6.07 5.84 2.22
N ARG A 125 -6.92 6.75 1.70
CA ARG A 125 -6.85 7.23 0.31
C ARG A 125 -5.53 7.94 0.03
N TYR A 126 -5.11 8.80 0.95
CA TYR A 126 -3.84 9.53 0.84
C TYR A 126 -2.66 8.55 0.73
N GLU A 127 -2.57 7.59 1.63
CA GLU A 127 -1.47 6.62 1.65
C GLU A 127 -1.46 5.73 0.40
N LEU A 128 -2.62 5.25 -0.06
CA LEU A 128 -2.73 4.39 -1.25
C LEU A 128 -2.42 5.11 -2.56
N ASN A 129 -2.63 6.43 -2.63
CA ASN A 129 -2.39 7.25 -3.81
C ASN A 129 -1.02 7.96 -3.79
N SER A 130 -0.26 7.79 -2.72
CA SER A 130 1.07 8.38 -2.61
C SER A 130 2.06 7.76 -3.59
N THR A 131 3.19 8.43 -3.85
CA THR A 131 4.22 8.01 -4.80
C THR A 131 4.75 6.60 -4.56
N PHE A 132 4.84 6.17 -3.31
CA PHE A 132 5.33 4.84 -2.96
C PHE A 132 4.20 3.83 -2.67
N GLY A 133 2.93 4.24 -2.78
CA GLY A 133 1.79 3.37 -2.54
C GLY A 133 1.80 2.74 -1.13
N TRP A 134 1.33 1.51 -1.05
CA TRP A 134 1.24 0.76 0.20
C TRP A 134 2.56 0.06 0.54
N SER A 135 3.39 0.68 1.37
CA SER A 135 4.76 0.23 1.67
C SER A 135 4.86 -1.02 2.54
N ILE A 136 3.83 -1.33 3.33
CA ILE A 136 3.85 -2.47 4.27
C ILE A 136 3.99 -3.81 3.56
N ASN A 137 3.33 -3.98 2.41
CA ASN A 137 3.33 -5.23 1.66
C ASN A 137 4.45 -5.33 0.62
N ASP A 138 5.28 -4.30 0.49
CA ASP A 138 6.42 -4.32 -0.43
C ASP A 138 7.63 -5.01 0.22
N ILE A 139 7.95 -6.20 -0.29
CA ILE A 139 9.00 -7.05 0.28
C ILE A 139 10.39 -6.58 -0.10
N LEU A 140 10.57 -5.95 -1.26
CA LEU A 140 11.89 -5.72 -1.85
C LEU A 140 12.47 -4.34 -1.53
N PHE A 141 11.66 -3.30 -1.51
CA PHE A 141 12.18 -1.93 -1.50
C PHE A 141 11.64 -1.06 -0.36
N ASN A 142 10.33 -1.01 -0.17
CA ASN A 142 9.71 0.01 0.66
C ASN A 142 9.74 -0.31 2.16
N ARG A 143 9.63 -1.59 2.55
CA ARG A 143 9.50 -1.98 3.95
C ARG A 143 10.74 -1.70 4.78
N PHE A 144 11.94 -1.86 4.20
CA PHE A 144 13.21 -1.68 4.91
C PHE A 144 13.77 -0.26 4.82
N VAL A 145 13.35 0.50 3.82
CA VAL A 145 13.87 1.85 3.55
C VAL A 145 12.88 2.91 4.01
N LEU A 146 11.59 2.58 4.00
CA LEU A 146 10.48 3.43 4.40
C LEU A 146 9.73 2.82 5.59
N ASP A 147 10.44 2.31 6.58
CA ASP A 147 9.87 1.65 7.75
C ASP A 147 8.96 2.59 8.55
N ASN A 148 9.35 3.83 8.77
CA ASN A 148 8.53 4.86 9.42
C ASN A 148 7.17 5.02 8.73
N ARG A 149 7.19 5.08 7.39
CA ARG A 149 5.97 5.14 6.61
C ARG A 149 5.14 3.87 6.73
N ALA A 150 5.78 2.70 6.68
CA ALA A 150 5.10 1.43 6.80
C ALA A 150 4.37 1.30 8.16
N TYR A 151 4.99 1.73 9.26
CA TYR A 151 4.35 1.71 10.57
C TYR A 151 3.22 2.74 10.67
N ARG A 152 3.38 3.95 10.11
CA ARG A 152 2.29 4.92 10.02
C ARG A 152 1.10 4.35 9.22
N GLN A 153 1.35 3.74 8.08
CA GLN A 153 0.31 3.06 7.29
C GLN A 153 -0.38 1.94 8.08
N TYR A 154 0.36 1.23 8.92
CA TYR A 154 -0.22 0.22 9.80
C TYR A 154 -1.21 0.84 10.79
N GLY A 155 -0.86 1.96 11.41
CA GLY A 155 -1.75 2.73 12.28
C GLY A 155 -2.99 3.25 11.52
N VAL A 156 -2.80 3.79 10.32
CA VAL A 156 -3.92 4.23 9.44
C VAL A 156 -4.85 3.07 9.12
N TYR A 157 -4.30 1.91 8.77
CA TYR A 157 -5.09 0.70 8.52
C TYR A 157 -5.90 0.29 9.75
N HIS A 158 -5.24 0.21 10.91
CA HIS A 158 -5.87 -0.22 12.16
C HIS A 158 -7.08 0.67 12.49
N ALA A 159 -6.87 1.99 12.51
CA ALA A 159 -7.93 2.94 12.84
C ALA A 159 -9.04 2.96 11.79
N THR A 160 -8.69 2.95 10.49
CA THR A 160 -9.70 2.90 9.43
C THR A 160 -10.56 1.64 9.53
N LYS A 161 -9.98 0.48 9.80
CA LYS A 161 -10.73 -0.77 9.98
C LYS A 161 -11.71 -0.69 11.13
N VAL A 162 -11.25 -0.25 12.31
CA VAL A 162 -12.09 -0.12 13.52
C VAL A 162 -13.24 0.86 13.30
N LEU A 163 -12.97 2.01 12.71
CA LEU A 163 -14.01 3.01 12.43
C LEU A 163 -14.95 2.59 11.30
N MET A 164 -14.48 1.83 10.31
CA MET A 164 -15.36 1.25 9.29
C MET A 164 -16.28 0.17 9.85
N ASP A 165 -15.81 -0.61 10.84
CA ASP A 165 -16.66 -1.55 11.56
C ASP A 165 -17.77 -0.80 12.31
N LEU A 166 -17.46 0.27 13.03
CA LEU A 166 -18.44 1.14 13.69
C LEU A 166 -19.42 1.74 12.69
N TYR A 167 -18.90 2.37 11.63
CA TYR A 167 -19.74 3.02 10.63
C TYR A 167 -20.73 2.07 9.99
N SER A 168 -20.27 0.91 9.55
CA SER A 168 -21.07 -0.07 8.84
C SER A 168 -22.07 -0.80 9.73
N MET A 169 -21.66 -1.14 10.96
CA MET A 169 -22.47 -1.99 11.85
C MET A 169 -23.42 -1.19 12.75
N THR A 170 -23.13 0.09 12.98
CA THR A 170 -23.87 0.93 13.94
C THR A 170 -24.50 2.14 13.25
N ILE A 171 -23.70 2.99 12.62
CA ILE A 171 -24.14 4.30 12.12
C ILE A 171 -24.96 4.17 10.81
N ALA A 172 -24.51 3.35 9.87
CA ALA A 172 -25.14 3.22 8.55
C ALA A 172 -26.33 2.24 8.56
N LYS A 173 -27.19 2.32 9.57
CA LYS A 173 -28.40 1.50 9.73
C LYS A 173 -29.56 2.31 10.27
N LEU A 174 -30.79 1.99 9.87
CA LEU A 174 -32.00 2.62 10.45
C LEU A 174 -32.29 2.12 11.87
N GLY A 175 -32.00 0.85 12.13
CA GLY A 175 -32.22 0.23 13.42
C GLY A 175 -31.22 -0.87 13.72
N THR A 176 -31.12 -1.27 14.99
CA THR A 176 -30.15 -2.25 15.49
C THR A 176 -30.26 -3.61 14.78
N ASN A 177 -31.48 -4.01 14.39
CA ASN A 177 -31.74 -5.29 13.72
C ASN A 177 -31.72 -5.21 12.20
N ASP A 178 -31.49 -4.04 11.62
CA ASP A 178 -31.48 -3.88 10.18
C ASP A 178 -30.22 -4.50 9.56
N ARG A 179 -30.41 -4.93 8.33
CA ARG A 179 -29.31 -5.53 7.57
C ARG A 179 -28.31 -4.48 7.17
N GLU A 180 -27.04 -4.77 7.39
CA GLU A 180 -25.93 -3.97 6.91
C GLU A 180 -25.97 -3.77 5.38
N SER A 181 -25.58 -2.60 4.89
CA SER A 181 -25.40 -2.38 3.44
C SER A 181 -24.43 -3.39 2.85
N GLU A 182 -24.83 -4.06 1.76
CA GLU A 182 -24.00 -5.07 1.09
C GLU A 182 -22.63 -4.50 0.65
N MET A 183 -22.60 -3.23 0.24
CA MET A 183 -21.37 -2.56 -0.19
C MET A 183 -20.43 -2.33 1.00
N LEU A 184 -20.96 -1.84 2.13
CA LEU A 184 -20.20 -1.65 3.37
C LEU A 184 -19.74 -2.98 3.95
N TYR A 185 -20.60 -3.98 3.98
CA TYR A 185 -20.26 -5.34 4.40
C TYR A 185 -19.08 -5.91 3.60
N LYS A 186 -19.12 -5.81 2.26
CA LYS A 186 -18.04 -6.25 1.38
C LYS A 186 -16.77 -5.42 1.56
N ALA A 187 -16.89 -4.11 1.74
CA ALA A 187 -15.74 -3.25 2.00
C ALA A 187 -15.04 -3.65 3.31
N ARG A 188 -15.80 -3.83 4.36
CA ARG A 188 -15.32 -4.18 5.69
C ARG A 188 -14.68 -5.56 5.73
N LEU A 189 -15.40 -6.62 5.34
CA LEU A 189 -14.95 -8.00 5.49
C LEU A 189 -14.05 -8.50 4.36
N ASN A 190 -14.29 -8.08 3.12
CA ASN A 190 -13.55 -8.62 1.98
C ASN A 190 -12.39 -7.73 1.54
N SER A 191 -12.32 -6.50 2.05
CA SER A 191 -11.29 -5.56 1.65
C SER A 191 -10.45 -5.10 2.85
N PHE A 192 -11.03 -4.40 3.81
CA PHE A 192 -10.29 -3.88 4.97
C PHE A 192 -9.95 -4.94 6.02
N ALA A 193 -10.52 -6.14 5.98
CA ALA A 193 -10.10 -7.25 6.83
C ALA A 193 -8.83 -7.97 6.35
N ILE A 194 -8.34 -7.69 5.15
CA ILE A 194 -7.12 -8.30 4.62
C ILE A 194 -5.91 -7.77 5.39
N ASP A 195 -5.02 -8.70 5.76
CA ASP A 195 -3.78 -8.35 6.47
C ASP A 195 -2.97 -7.32 5.68
N PRO A 196 -2.55 -6.21 6.29
CA PRO A 196 -1.82 -5.14 5.62
C PRO A 196 -0.48 -5.57 5.02
N ARG A 197 0.08 -6.70 5.46
CA ARG A 197 1.32 -7.28 4.97
C ARG A 197 1.12 -8.19 3.76
N SER A 198 -0.12 -8.48 3.39
CA SER A 198 -0.41 -9.37 2.25
C SER A 198 0.06 -8.75 0.94
N PHE A 199 1.05 -9.37 0.29
CA PHE A 199 1.63 -8.89 -0.98
C PHE A 199 1.15 -9.69 -2.21
N MET A 200 0.64 -10.92 -2.00
CA MET A 200 0.12 -11.79 -3.05
C MET A 200 -1.42 -11.82 -3.05
N PHE A 201 -1.99 -12.63 -3.87
CA PHE A 201 -3.42 -12.73 -4.15
C PHE A 201 -4.25 -13.23 -2.95
N PRO A 202 -5.08 -12.37 -2.35
CA PRO A 202 -5.25 -10.94 -2.64
C PRO A 202 -4.15 -10.06 -2.00
N SER A 203 -3.62 -9.07 -2.72
CA SER A 203 -2.73 -8.10 -2.12
C SER A 203 -3.51 -7.07 -1.30
N ALA A 204 -2.91 -6.59 -0.21
CA ALA A 204 -3.50 -5.59 0.67
C ALA A 204 -3.88 -4.32 -0.10
N GLU A 205 -2.96 -3.76 -0.87
CA GLU A 205 -3.18 -2.54 -1.65
C GLU A 205 -4.36 -2.68 -2.63
N SER A 206 -4.41 -3.78 -3.39
CA SER A 206 -5.50 -4.06 -4.32
C SER A 206 -6.83 -4.21 -3.60
N SER A 207 -6.84 -4.88 -2.44
CA SER A 207 -8.03 -5.10 -1.62
C SER A 207 -8.55 -3.79 -1.05
N TYR A 208 -7.68 -2.94 -0.52
CA TYR A 208 -8.09 -1.64 0.04
C TYR A 208 -8.60 -0.69 -1.04
N LYS A 209 -7.95 -0.62 -2.20
CA LYS A 209 -8.48 0.12 -3.37
C LYS A 209 -9.85 -0.38 -3.81
N LYS A 210 -10.10 -1.69 -3.74
CA LYS A 210 -11.44 -2.26 -3.98
C LYS A 210 -12.43 -1.86 -2.90
N GLY A 211 -12.01 -1.86 -1.63
CA GLY A 211 -12.83 -1.39 -0.50
C GLY A 211 -13.27 0.06 -0.69
N LEU A 212 -12.34 0.94 -1.06
CA LEU A 212 -12.66 2.34 -1.35
C LEU A 212 -13.66 2.50 -2.52
N LYS A 213 -13.56 1.67 -3.56
CA LYS A 213 -14.56 1.67 -4.64
C LYS A 213 -15.94 1.25 -4.16
N LEU A 214 -16.02 0.28 -3.26
CA LEU A 214 -17.30 -0.15 -2.65
C LEU A 214 -17.91 0.97 -1.79
N ILE A 215 -17.08 1.77 -1.11
CA ILE A 215 -17.53 2.95 -0.38
C ILE A 215 -18.08 4.01 -1.33
N GLU A 216 -17.43 4.27 -2.47
CA GLU A 216 -18.00 5.18 -3.48
C GLU A 216 -19.37 4.69 -3.99
N GLN A 217 -19.53 3.40 -4.24
CA GLN A 217 -20.81 2.83 -4.63
C GLN A 217 -21.87 2.99 -3.54
N TYR A 218 -21.49 2.84 -2.26
CA TYR A 218 -22.38 3.13 -1.14
C TYR A 218 -22.80 4.61 -1.12
N LYS A 219 -21.86 5.54 -1.30
CA LYS A 219 -22.17 6.98 -1.38
C LYS A 219 -23.13 7.30 -2.53
N GLU A 220 -22.92 6.69 -3.70
CA GLU A 220 -23.87 6.80 -4.81
C GLU A 220 -25.26 6.24 -4.47
N SER A 221 -25.34 5.19 -3.65
CA SER A 221 -26.62 4.64 -3.21
C SER A 221 -27.36 5.59 -2.26
N LEU A 222 -26.63 6.36 -1.45
CA LEU A 222 -27.21 7.43 -0.62
C LEU A 222 -27.80 8.55 -1.51
N ASP A 223 -27.09 8.95 -2.56
CA ASP A 223 -27.58 9.96 -3.51
C ASP A 223 -28.83 9.50 -4.26
N LYS A 224 -28.95 8.22 -4.56
CA LYS A 224 -30.12 7.60 -5.19
C LYS A 224 -31.28 7.33 -4.24
N GLY A 225 -31.10 7.56 -2.92
CA GLY A 225 -32.09 7.25 -1.91
C GLY A 225 -32.32 5.74 -1.69
N THR A 226 -31.39 4.89 -2.17
CA THR A 226 -31.44 3.42 -1.96
C THR A 226 -30.51 2.96 -0.83
N GLY A 227 -29.55 3.80 -0.45
CA GLY A 227 -28.71 3.61 0.72
C GLY A 227 -29.37 4.14 1.98
N VAL A 228 -28.84 3.73 3.12
CA VAL A 228 -29.32 4.14 4.44
C VAL A 228 -28.17 4.74 5.23
N TYR A 229 -28.44 5.87 5.85
CA TYR A 229 -27.61 6.48 6.88
C TYR A 229 -28.53 7.11 7.92
N ASN A 230 -28.26 6.85 9.18
CA ASN A 230 -29.02 7.43 10.29
C ASN A 230 -28.16 7.42 11.56
N CYS A 231 -27.50 8.54 11.83
CA CYS A 231 -26.68 8.68 13.02
C CYS A 231 -27.53 9.25 14.16
N ARG A 232 -27.75 8.45 15.18
CA ARG A 232 -28.49 8.85 16.39
C ARG A 232 -27.55 9.34 17.48
N THR A 233 -28.10 9.99 18.46
CA THR A 233 -27.33 10.47 19.63
C THR A 233 -26.58 9.33 20.32
N ASP A 234 -27.19 8.14 20.44
CA ASP A 234 -26.53 6.96 21.01
C ASP A 234 -25.34 6.48 20.18
N ASP A 235 -25.42 6.62 18.86
CA ASP A 235 -24.34 6.25 17.93
C ASP A 235 -23.15 7.22 18.07
N LEU A 236 -23.42 8.52 18.37
CA LEU A 236 -22.38 9.48 18.70
C LEU A 236 -21.65 9.11 20.00
N TYR A 237 -22.37 8.74 21.05
CA TYR A 237 -21.75 8.25 22.28
C TYR A 237 -20.92 7.00 22.04
N ALA A 238 -21.46 6.02 21.33
CA ALA A 238 -20.71 4.81 20.95
C ALA A 238 -19.44 5.11 20.15
N SER A 239 -19.48 6.17 19.30
CA SER A 239 -18.34 6.61 18.52
C SER A 239 -17.24 7.17 19.41
N PHE A 240 -17.56 7.98 20.40
CA PHE A 240 -16.59 8.53 21.36
C PHE A 240 -16.03 7.45 22.28
N ASP A 241 -16.87 6.56 22.78
CA ASP A 241 -16.46 5.45 23.62
C ASP A 241 -15.48 4.52 22.89
N LEU A 242 -15.75 4.22 21.62
CA LEU A 242 -14.85 3.44 20.77
C LEU A 242 -13.50 4.15 20.54
N VAL A 243 -13.53 5.46 20.29
CA VAL A 243 -12.31 6.25 20.02
C VAL A 243 -11.42 6.31 21.25
N ILE A 244 -11.98 6.52 22.44
CA ILE A 244 -11.21 6.62 23.69
C ILE A 244 -10.80 5.22 24.16
N GLY A 245 -11.56 4.21 23.81
CA GLY A 245 -11.41 2.84 24.28
C GLY A 245 -10.13 2.13 23.82
N GLU A 246 -10.00 0.90 24.26
CA GLU A 246 -8.82 0.04 24.05
C GLU A 246 -8.51 -0.26 22.57
N ASN A 247 -9.46 -0.02 21.68
CA ASN A 247 -9.28 -0.35 20.26
C ASN A 247 -8.60 0.78 19.44
N LEU A 248 -8.57 2.03 19.91
CA LEU A 248 -7.97 3.16 19.20
C LEU A 248 -7.00 3.96 20.10
N LEU A 249 -7.46 5.01 20.80
CA LEU A 249 -6.54 5.84 21.59
C LEU A 249 -5.98 5.09 22.81
N GLY A 250 -6.75 4.20 23.43
CA GLY A 250 -6.24 3.32 24.49
C GLY A 250 -5.17 2.36 23.95
N TYR A 251 -5.36 1.77 22.77
CA TYR A 251 -4.33 0.97 22.11
C TYR A 251 -3.07 1.80 21.80
N ALA A 252 -3.24 3.00 21.23
CA ALA A 252 -2.14 3.92 20.94
C ALA A 252 -1.35 4.29 22.21
N LEU A 253 -2.05 4.55 23.31
CA LEU A 253 -1.44 4.81 24.61
C LEU A 253 -0.64 3.59 25.11
N GLY A 254 -1.20 2.40 25.03
CA GLY A 254 -0.52 1.15 25.38
C GLY A 254 0.74 0.86 24.57
N LEU A 255 0.79 1.28 23.32
CA LEU A 255 2.02 1.21 22.52
C LEU A 255 3.14 2.10 23.06
N LEU A 256 2.80 3.26 23.64
CA LEU A 256 3.74 4.24 24.17
C LEU A 256 4.15 3.96 25.62
N GLU A 257 3.25 3.51 26.48
CA GLU A 257 3.51 3.23 27.89
C GLU A 257 4.60 2.18 28.10
N ASN A 258 4.64 1.16 27.25
CA ASN A 258 5.63 0.09 27.32
C ASN A 258 6.92 0.41 26.54
N SER A 259 7.15 1.67 26.20
CA SER A 259 8.24 2.08 25.30
C SER A 259 9.56 2.39 25.98
N GLN A 260 9.59 2.60 27.31
CA GLN A 260 10.76 3.10 28.05
C GLN A 260 11.97 2.14 28.04
N GLU A 261 11.74 0.86 27.87
CA GLU A 261 12.79 -0.17 27.83
C GLU A 261 13.16 -0.64 26.42
N LEU A 262 12.60 -0.01 25.40
CA LEU A 262 12.77 -0.47 24.03
C LEU A 262 13.97 0.17 23.33
N PRO A 263 14.64 -0.56 22.44
CA PRO A 263 15.63 0.02 21.55
C PRO A 263 15.02 1.15 20.69
N PHE A 264 15.81 2.17 20.40
CA PHE A 264 15.37 3.37 19.67
C PHE A 264 14.60 3.05 18.37
N TYR A 265 15.08 2.10 17.58
CA TYR A 265 14.44 1.68 16.33
C TYR A 265 13.08 0.99 16.52
N THR A 266 12.79 0.44 17.69
CA THR A 266 11.47 -0.12 18.00
C THR A 266 10.53 0.95 18.53
N LEU A 267 11.06 1.89 19.29
CA LEU A 267 10.31 3.06 19.76
C LEU A 267 9.85 3.93 18.59
N ASP A 268 10.73 4.19 17.65
CA ASP A 268 10.44 4.92 16.42
C ASP A 268 9.24 4.31 15.67
N ASN A 269 9.25 3.02 15.45
CA ASN A 269 8.17 2.29 14.80
C ASN A 269 6.81 2.47 15.52
N ARG A 270 6.79 2.43 16.86
CA ARG A 270 5.57 2.64 17.64
C ARG A 270 5.05 4.07 17.54
N ILE A 271 5.94 5.07 17.55
CA ILE A 271 5.57 6.47 17.40
C ILE A 271 4.86 6.69 16.06
N TYR A 272 5.40 6.13 14.96
CA TYR A 272 4.77 6.25 13.65
C TYR A 272 3.44 5.49 13.55
N GLU A 273 3.31 4.33 14.20
CA GLU A 273 2.05 3.61 14.28
C GLU A 273 0.99 4.45 15.01
N VAL A 274 1.34 5.01 16.16
CA VAL A 274 0.47 5.93 16.91
C VAL A 274 0.10 7.15 16.07
N GLN A 275 1.04 7.75 15.35
CA GLN A 275 0.77 8.86 14.45
C GLN A 275 -0.28 8.48 13.40
N GLY A 276 -0.17 7.29 12.80
CA GLY A 276 -1.16 6.80 11.84
C GLY A 276 -2.57 6.67 12.43
N ILE A 277 -2.69 6.18 13.67
CA ILE A 277 -3.96 6.09 14.39
C ILE A 277 -4.53 7.49 14.64
N VAL A 278 -3.71 8.39 15.17
CA VAL A 278 -4.13 9.76 15.52
C VAL A 278 -4.59 10.54 14.31
N LEU A 279 -3.95 10.38 13.14
CA LEU A 279 -4.38 11.02 11.88
C LEU A 279 -5.82 10.66 11.51
N VAL A 280 -6.18 9.38 11.56
CA VAL A 280 -7.53 8.92 11.20
C VAL A 280 -8.55 9.34 12.28
N VAL A 281 -8.19 9.21 13.55
CA VAL A 281 -9.04 9.64 14.67
C VAL A 281 -9.30 11.13 14.61
N ARG A 282 -8.29 11.94 14.33
CA ARG A 282 -8.42 13.40 14.16
C ARG A 282 -9.44 13.73 13.07
N ASP A 283 -9.31 13.12 11.88
CA ASP A 283 -10.21 13.38 10.76
C ASP A 283 -11.65 12.99 11.10
N PHE A 284 -11.83 11.85 11.77
CA PHE A 284 -13.15 11.37 12.20
C PHE A 284 -13.78 12.26 13.25
N ILE A 285 -13.04 12.64 14.30
CA ILE A 285 -13.55 13.48 15.38
C ILE A 285 -13.83 14.91 14.89
N SER A 286 -12.97 15.46 14.01
CA SER A 286 -13.22 16.76 13.38
C SER A 286 -14.52 16.74 12.58
N ALA A 287 -14.75 15.69 11.80
CA ALA A 287 -15.99 15.54 11.04
C ALA A 287 -17.23 15.41 11.96
N LEU A 288 -17.15 14.62 13.03
CA LEU A 288 -18.26 14.52 14.00
C LEU A 288 -18.57 15.87 14.64
N TYR A 289 -17.53 16.61 15.04
CA TYR A 289 -17.69 17.92 15.68
C TYR A 289 -18.36 18.94 14.76
N GLU A 290 -18.02 18.92 13.46
CA GLU A 290 -18.60 19.83 12.46
C GLU A 290 -20.02 19.41 12.06
N LEU A 291 -20.28 18.11 11.89
CA LEU A 291 -21.57 17.58 11.41
C LEU A 291 -22.67 17.58 12.47
N TYR A 292 -22.31 17.50 13.75
CA TYR A 292 -23.25 17.34 14.85
C TYR A 292 -23.04 18.40 15.93
N PRO A 293 -23.62 19.61 15.74
CA PRO A 293 -23.46 20.74 16.67
C PRO A 293 -23.98 20.47 18.09
N GLU A 294 -24.85 19.47 18.27
CA GLU A 294 -25.28 19.00 19.58
C GLU A 294 -24.14 18.48 20.46
N ILE A 295 -23.04 18.01 19.87
CA ILE A 295 -21.82 17.60 20.59
C ILE A 295 -21.22 18.82 21.31
N SER A 296 -21.15 19.96 20.62
CA SER A 296 -20.62 21.21 21.19
C SER A 296 -21.56 21.82 22.22
N SER A 297 -22.87 21.64 22.07
CA SER A 297 -23.88 22.24 22.96
C SER A 297 -24.08 21.47 24.27
N LYS A 298 -23.93 20.13 24.23
CA LYS A 298 -24.14 19.25 25.41
C LYS A 298 -22.85 18.86 26.11
N GLY A 299 -21.72 18.96 25.43
CA GLY A 299 -20.40 18.60 25.94
C GLY A 299 -19.56 19.83 26.28
N ASN A 300 -18.34 19.61 26.74
CA ASN A 300 -17.35 20.65 26.88
C ASN A 300 -16.66 20.90 25.52
N ALA A 301 -17.23 21.81 24.74
CA ALA A 301 -16.71 22.18 23.42
C ALA A 301 -15.22 22.57 23.47
N GLY A 302 -14.78 23.22 24.55
CA GLY A 302 -13.36 23.57 24.73
C GLY A 302 -12.43 22.36 24.79
N ASN A 303 -12.86 21.27 25.43
CA ASN A 303 -12.06 20.05 25.49
C ASN A 303 -11.95 19.36 24.10
N MET A 304 -13.02 19.40 23.32
CA MET A 304 -13.00 18.83 21.95
C MET A 304 -12.06 19.61 21.04
N VAL A 305 -12.16 20.94 21.05
CA VAL A 305 -11.27 21.80 20.27
C VAL A 305 -9.82 21.60 20.70
N ALA A 306 -9.54 21.55 22.01
CA ALA A 306 -8.21 21.28 22.52
C ALA A 306 -7.70 19.90 22.11
N ALA A 307 -8.54 18.85 22.15
CA ALA A 307 -8.16 17.51 21.70
C ALA A 307 -7.80 17.48 20.21
N ILE A 308 -8.59 18.12 19.35
CA ILE A 308 -8.31 18.25 17.91
C ILE A 308 -7.00 19.02 17.69
N GLU A 309 -6.77 20.10 18.46
CA GLU A 309 -5.53 20.88 18.37
C GLU A 309 -4.30 20.05 18.78
N TYR A 310 -4.39 19.27 19.86
CA TYR A 310 -3.31 18.36 20.25
C TYR A 310 -3.04 17.28 19.19
N MET A 311 -4.10 16.70 18.62
CA MET A 311 -3.94 15.74 17.51
C MET A 311 -3.27 16.39 16.28
N ASN A 312 -3.60 17.65 15.96
CA ASN A 312 -2.93 18.39 14.89
C ASN A 312 -1.43 18.66 15.15
N ARG A 313 -1.01 18.73 16.41
CA ARG A 313 0.42 18.90 16.76
C ARG A 313 1.23 17.60 16.62
N ILE A 314 0.57 16.43 16.70
CA ILE A 314 1.19 15.12 16.50
C ILE A 314 1.38 14.83 14.99
N CYS A 315 0.56 15.43 14.16
CA CYS A 315 0.57 15.36 12.72
C CYS A 315 1.39 16.47 12.11
#